data_aeec714ebe138bc8dab55ef4da009093
#
_entry.id   aeec714ebe138bc8dab55ef4da009093
#
_cell.length_a   1.000
_cell.length_b   1.000
_cell.length_c   1.000
_cell.angle_alpha   90.00
_cell.angle_beta   90.00
_cell.angle_gamma   90.00
#
_symmetry.space_group_name_H-M   'P 1'
#
loop_
_entity.id
_entity.type
_entity.pdbx_description
1 polymer ?
#
loop_
_entity_poly.entity_id
_entity_poly.type
_entity_poly.pdbx_seq_one_letter_code
_entity_poly.pdbx_strand_id
1 'polypeptide(L)' 'EELKKSCPESISNEVWMTAYVIGLLAKKFAKDKDLWELVANKAKNFVKTKLVKMDYDQLMIKVQSLL' A
#
# COMPACT_ATOMS: atom_id res chain seq x y z
N GLU A 1 -7.90 2.05 16.17
CA GLU A 1 -7.05 2.75 15.24
C GLU A 1 -7.73 2.91 13.90
N GLU A 2 -7.73 4.14 13.40
CA GLU A 2 -8.43 4.46 12.17
C GLU A 2 -7.95 3.67 10.96
N LEU A 3 -6.65 3.43 10.87
CA LEU A 3 -6.09 2.71 9.74
C LEU A 3 -6.66 1.29 9.63
N LYS A 4 -6.74 0.59 10.74
CA LYS A 4 -7.30 -0.75 10.76
C LYS A 4 -8.78 -0.76 10.44
N LYS A 5 -9.51 0.26 10.90
CA LYS A 5 -10.93 0.38 10.62
C LYS A 5 -11.20 0.64 9.14
N SER A 6 -10.26 1.27 8.45
CA SER A 6 -10.40 1.57 7.03
C SER A 6 -10.03 0.39 6.14
N CYS A 7 -9.49 -0.67 6.73
CA CYS A 7 -9.07 -1.86 5.96
C CYS A 7 -10.28 -2.55 5.33
N PRO A 8 -10.28 -2.74 4.00
CA PRO A 8 -11.34 -3.49 3.35
C PRO A 8 -11.38 -4.93 3.85
N GLU A 9 -12.58 -5.47 3.94
CA GLU A 9 -12.76 -6.86 4.39
C GLU A 9 -12.13 -7.88 3.44
N SER A 10 -11.97 -7.51 2.18
CA SER A 10 -11.46 -8.42 1.16
C SER A 10 -9.94 -8.62 1.23
N ILE A 11 -9.24 -7.85 2.05
CA ILE A 11 -7.80 -7.98 2.20
C ILE A 11 -7.41 -8.06 3.67
N SER A 12 -6.26 -8.69 3.93
CA SER A 12 -5.78 -8.83 5.31
C SER A 12 -5.21 -7.50 5.80
N ASN A 13 -5.18 -7.33 7.12
CA ASN A 13 -4.57 -6.13 7.72
C ASN A 13 -3.11 -6.00 7.31
N GLU A 14 -2.41 -7.12 7.19
CA GLU A 14 -1.01 -7.13 6.81
C GLU A 14 -0.80 -6.53 5.42
N VAL A 15 -1.62 -6.95 4.46
CA VAL A 15 -1.56 -6.41 3.10
C VAL A 15 -1.93 -4.93 3.10
N TRP A 16 -2.97 -4.57 3.84
CA TRP A 16 -3.42 -3.19 3.94
C TRP A 16 -2.32 -2.27 4.48
N MET A 17 -1.67 -2.69 5.58
CA MET A 17 -0.60 -1.91 6.17
C MET A 17 0.59 -1.76 5.24
N THR A 18 0.93 -2.83 4.52
CA THR A 18 2.01 -2.79 3.55
C THR A 18 1.70 -1.78 2.43
N ALA A 19 0.49 -1.81 1.92
CA ALA A 19 0.07 -0.86 0.88
C ALA A 19 0.10 0.57 1.39
N TYR A 20 -0.29 0.78 2.64
CA TYR A 20 -0.26 2.10 3.26
C TYR A 20 1.17 2.65 3.31
N VAL A 21 2.12 1.80 3.71
CA VAL A 21 3.52 2.21 3.77
C VAL A 21 4.04 2.60 2.38
N ILE A 22 3.69 1.82 1.36
CA ILE A 22 4.08 2.15 -0.01
C ILE A 22 3.52 3.51 -0.42
N GLY A 23 2.24 3.75 -0.15
CA GLY A 23 1.61 5.03 -0.47
C GLY A 23 2.25 6.20 0.27
N LEU A 24 2.59 5.98 1.53
CA LEU A 24 3.22 6.99 2.36
C LEU A 24 4.60 7.37 1.80
N LEU A 25 5.40 6.36 1.43
CA LEU A 25 6.71 6.60 0.84
C LEU A 25 6.58 7.37 -0.47
N ALA A 26 5.63 6.97 -1.31
CA ALA A 26 5.44 7.63 -2.59
C ALA A 26 5.00 9.09 -2.43
N LYS A 27 4.23 9.38 -1.39
CA LYS A 27 3.73 10.74 -1.17
C LYS A 27 4.74 11.63 -0.46
N LYS A 28 5.33 11.14 0.63
CA LYS A 28 6.20 11.96 1.48
C LYS A 28 7.67 11.91 1.11
N PHE A 29 8.10 10.83 0.50
CA PHE A 29 9.51 10.63 0.16
C PHE A 29 9.73 10.46 -1.34
N ALA A 30 8.88 11.10 -2.13
CA ALA A 30 8.96 11.00 -3.60
C ALA A 30 10.33 11.42 -4.14
N LYS A 31 10.96 12.42 -3.50
CA LYS A 31 12.27 12.91 -3.94
C LYS A 31 13.38 11.92 -3.63
N ASP A 32 13.16 11.02 -2.71
CA ASP A 32 14.14 10.02 -2.28
C ASP A 32 13.83 8.64 -2.83
N LYS A 33 13.09 8.59 -3.95
CA LYS A 33 12.63 7.34 -4.53
C LYS A 33 13.77 6.33 -4.71
N ASP A 34 14.95 6.78 -5.11
CA ASP A 34 16.09 5.90 -5.32
C ASP A 34 16.46 5.13 -4.05
N LEU A 35 16.20 5.71 -2.88
CA LEU A 35 16.55 5.10 -1.60
C LEU A 35 15.58 3.99 -1.19
N TRP A 36 14.30 4.12 -1.55
CA TRP A 36 13.29 3.17 -1.09
C TRP A 36 12.62 2.37 -2.21
N GLU A 37 12.98 2.65 -3.46
CA GLU A 37 12.33 2.01 -4.62
C GLU A 37 12.43 0.49 -4.59
N LEU A 38 13.58 -0.06 -4.28
CA LEU A 38 13.76 -1.51 -4.24
C LEU A 38 12.88 -2.14 -3.17
N VAL A 39 12.81 -1.51 -1.99
CA VAL A 39 11.97 -2.00 -0.91
C VAL A 39 10.50 -1.91 -1.32
N ALA A 40 10.11 -0.80 -1.92
CA ALA A 40 8.75 -0.59 -2.37
C ALA A 40 8.35 -1.61 -3.42
N ASN A 41 9.26 -1.95 -4.35
CA ASN A 41 8.97 -2.93 -5.38
C ASN A 41 8.72 -4.32 -4.78
N LYS A 42 9.49 -4.71 -3.79
CA LYS A 42 9.28 -5.98 -3.09
C LYS A 42 7.95 -5.99 -2.37
N ALA A 43 7.63 -4.90 -1.68
CA ALA A 43 6.36 -4.77 -0.98
C ALA A 43 5.19 -4.78 -1.95
N LYS A 44 5.34 -4.11 -3.09
CA LYS A 44 4.33 -4.08 -4.13
C LYS A 44 4.04 -5.49 -4.66
N ASN A 45 5.08 -6.27 -4.90
CA ASN A 45 4.92 -7.64 -5.37
C ASN A 45 4.20 -8.49 -4.33
N PHE A 46 4.54 -8.32 -3.06
CA PHE A 46 3.87 -9.01 -1.97
C PHE A 46 2.37 -8.68 -1.98
N VAL A 47 2.04 -7.39 -2.06
CA VAL A 47 0.65 -6.95 -2.07
C VAL A 47 -0.09 -7.53 -3.27
N LYS A 48 0.50 -7.45 -4.46
CA LYS A 48 -0.13 -7.98 -5.67
C LYS A 48 -0.41 -9.47 -5.55
N THR A 49 0.52 -10.21 -4.97
CA THR A 49 0.37 -11.65 -4.79
C THR A 49 -0.80 -11.98 -3.86
N LYS A 50 -1.05 -11.14 -2.88
CA LYS A 50 -2.11 -11.38 -1.90
C LYS A 50 -3.47 -10.82 -2.30
N LEU A 51 -3.51 -9.92 -3.29
CA LEU A 51 -4.78 -9.35 -3.74
C LEU A 51 -5.53 -10.37 -4.59
N VAL A 52 -6.79 -10.58 -4.25
CA VAL A 52 -7.66 -11.54 -4.95
C VAL A 52 -8.86 -10.84 -5.59
N LYS A 53 -9.50 -9.94 -4.85
CA LYS A 53 -10.75 -9.32 -5.28
C LYS A 53 -10.62 -7.91 -5.79
N MET A 54 -9.46 -7.29 -5.66
CA MET A 54 -9.27 -5.93 -6.14
C MET A 54 -7.89 -5.76 -6.73
N ASP A 55 -7.76 -4.78 -7.62
CA ASP A 55 -6.50 -4.48 -8.27
C ASP A 55 -5.60 -3.66 -7.36
N TYR A 56 -4.30 -3.77 -7.59
CA TYR A 56 -3.33 -2.98 -6.86
C TYR A 56 -3.61 -1.48 -7.00
N ASP A 57 -3.96 -1.04 -8.21
CA ASP A 57 -4.24 0.38 -8.46
C ASP A 57 -5.42 0.86 -7.64
N GLN A 58 -6.48 0.07 -7.56
CA GLN A 58 -7.64 0.42 -6.75
C GLN A 58 -7.29 0.51 -5.27
N LEU A 59 -6.46 -0.41 -4.80
CA LEU A 59 -6.00 -0.40 -3.43
C LEU A 59 -5.20 0.87 -3.14
N MET A 60 -4.32 1.25 -4.05
CA MET A 60 -3.49 2.45 -3.87
C MET A 60 -4.32 3.71 -3.90
N ILE A 61 -5.35 3.78 -4.73
CA ILE A 61 -6.26 4.93 -4.75
C ILE A 61 -6.91 5.07 -3.36
N LYS A 62 -7.35 3.96 -2.79
CA LYS A 62 -7.98 3.97 -1.47
C LYS A 62 -6.99 4.41 -0.40
N VAL A 63 -5.77 3.90 -0.46
CA VAL A 63 -4.71 4.30 0.47
C VAL A 63 -4.42 5.79 0.35
N GLN A 64 -4.29 6.29 -0.87
CA GLN A 64 -4.00 7.70 -1.11
C GLN A 64 -5.09 8.61 -0.56
N SER A 65 -6.33 8.16 -0.59
CA SER A 65 -7.42 8.96 -0.06
C SER A 65 -7.34 9.13 1.46
N LEU A 66 -6.59 8.27 2.14
CA LEU A 66 -6.39 8.36 3.58
C LEU A 66 -5.15 9.19 3.95
N LEU A 67 -4.31 9.47 2.99
CA LEU A 67 -3.11 10.28 3.19
C LEU A 67 -3.40 11.74 2.88
#